data_bb7e13761dddf9dd1c8ed8c417347226
#
_entry.id   bb7e13761dddf9dd1c8ed8c417347226
#
_cell.length_a   1.000
_cell.length_b   1.000
_cell.length_c   1.000
_cell.angle_alpha   90.00
_cell.angle_beta   90.00
_cell.angle_gamma   90.00
#
_symmetry.space_group_name_H-M   'P 1'
#
loop_
_entity.id
_entity.type
_entity.pdbx_description
1 polymer ?
#
loop_
_entity_poly.entity_id
_entity_poly.type
_entity_poly.pdbx_seq_one_letter_code
_entity_poly.pdbx_strand_id
1 'polypeptide(L)'
;MGQVRECAARLMRFAKETGTATFVVGHVTKGGGIAGPKTLEHIVDTVLYFEGESTLDHRVLRATKNRFGSVDEIGVFRMTEGGLVAVENPSELFLGDRTNTASGSAVTALLEGTRPVLVEIQALAAKAGYGTPQRVATGYDGRRLALLLAVLDKRAGLNFSQLDVFLNVVGGMRLQEPAGDLAVAAALASSVYDRQLPHDAAFIGEVGLGGEIRPVSQTERRLAEAAKMGMTTAYVAERGVPKRGVRDIRAVGVRTVRELFERVFGG
;
A
#
# COMPACT_ATOMS: atom_id res chain seq x y z
N MET A 1 12.79 25.60 -22.90
CA MET A 1 12.08 24.32 -23.20
C MET A 1 12.46 23.71 -24.54
N GLY A 2 12.71 24.49 -25.60
CA GLY A 2 13.10 23.95 -26.93
C GLY A 2 14.40 23.15 -26.95
N GLN A 3 15.44 23.61 -26.26
CA GLN A 3 16.76 22.97 -26.25
C GLN A 3 16.74 21.55 -25.66
N VAL A 4 16.06 21.34 -24.54
CA VAL A 4 15.97 20.02 -23.89
C VAL A 4 15.28 19.01 -24.82
N ARG A 5 14.21 19.44 -25.49
CA ARG A 5 13.50 18.60 -26.46
C ARG A 5 14.36 18.26 -27.67
N GLU A 6 15.10 19.23 -28.18
CA GLU A 6 15.99 19.02 -29.32
C GLU A 6 17.15 18.09 -28.97
N CYS A 7 17.81 18.29 -27.83
CA CYS A 7 18.86 17.39 -27.36
C CYS A 7 18.36 15.96 -27.16
N ALA A 8 17.20 15.79 -26.55
CA ALA A 8 16.62 14.45 -26.38
C ALA A 8 16.28 13.78 -27.69
N ALA A 9 15.73 14.52 -28.66
CA ALA A 9 15.44 13.99 -29.99
C ALA A 9 16.71 13.56 -30.73
N ARG A 10 17.81 14.29 -30.59
CA ARG A 10 19.13 13.94 -31.15
C ARG A 10 19.71 12.69 -30.48
N LEU A 11 19.67 12.61 -29.15
CA LEU A 11 20.12 11.43 -28.40
C LEU A 11 19.30 10.18 -28.77
N MET A 12 17.99 10.31 -28.89
CA MET A 12 17.12 9.20 -29.29
C MET A 12 17.46 8.72 -30.72
N ARG A 13 17.70 9.65 -31.66
CA ARG A 13 18.10 9.31 -33.03
C ARG A 13 19.43 8.57 -33.03
N PHE A 14 20.44 9.11 -32.34
CA PHE A 14 21.73 8.47 -32.16
C PHE A 14 21.59 7.05 -31.60
N ALA A 15 20.83 6.90 -30.50
CA ALA A 15 20.58 5.59 -29.85
C ALA A 15 20.00 4.58 -30.87
N LYS A 16 19.02 5.01 -31.68
CA LYS A 16 18.38 4.13 -32.69
C LYS A 16 19.29 3.80 -33.87
N GLU A 17 20.08 4.75 -34.33
CA GLU A 17 20.99 4.56 -35.46
C GLU A 17 22.19 3.68 -35.11
N THR A 18 22.67 3.78 -33.87
CA THR A 18 23.87 3.05 -33.41
C THR A 18 23.54 1.78 -32.59
N GLY A 19 22.27 1.57 -32.21
CA GLY A 19 21.90 0.49 -31.29
C GLY A 19 22.41 0.69 -29.85
N THR A 20 22.82 1.93 -29.49
CA THR A 20 23.40 2.23 -28.17
C THR A 20 22.31 2.47 -27.14
N ALA A 21 22.31 1.73 -26.03
CA ALA A 21 21.43 2.00 -24.89
C ALA A 21 21.79 3.35 -24.25
N THR A 22 20.80 4.24 -24.15
CA THR A 22 21.00 5.60 -23.65
C THR A 22 20.12 5.87 -22.45
N PHE A 23 20.72 6.23 -21.32
CA PHE A 23 20.05 6.64 -20.10
C PHE A 23 20.12 8.16 -19.93
N VAL A 24 18.97 8.80 -19.77
CA VAL A 24 18.88 10.23 -19.47
C VAL A 24 18.41 10.39 -18.04
N VAL A 25 19.25 10.95 -17.19
CA VAL A 25 18.93 11.16 -15.77
C VAL A 25 18.41 12.59 -15.60
N GLY A 26 17.24 12.72 -14.98
CA GLY A 26 16.60 13.99 -14.65
C GLY A 26 16.23 14.10 -13.19
N HIS A 27 15.91 15.31 -12.74
CA HIS A 27 15.42 15.58 -11.39
C HIS A 27 13.94 15.97 -11.40
N VAL A 28 13.20 15.50 -10.41
CA VAL A 28 11.81 15.92 -10.15
C VAL A 28 11.82 17.15 -9.23
N THR A 29 11.11 18.21 -9.57
CA THR A 29 11.00 19.41 -8.72
C THR A 29 10.00 19.19 -7.59
N LYS A 30 10.16 19.90 -6.45
CA LYS A 30 9.31 19.81 -5.22
C LYS A 30 7.80 19.97 -5.44
N GLY A 31 7.35 20.40 -6.61
CA GLY A 31 5.94 20.54 -6.97
C GLY A 31 5.35 19.36 -7.75
N GLY A 32 6.06 18.22 -7.84
CA GLY A 32 5.60 17.04 -8.61
C GLY A 32 5.60 17.26 -10.13
N GLY A 33 5.96 18.46 -10.57
CA GLY A 33 6.11 18.81 -11.98
C GLY A 33 7.60 18.77 -12.32
N ILE A 34 7.96 17.90 -13.24
CA ILE A 34 9.31 17.86 -13.78
C ILE A 34 9.51 19.16 -14.57
N ALA A 35 10.50 19.99 -14.23
CA ALA A 35 10.90 21.13 -15.03
C ALA A 35 11.45 20.61 -16.39
N GLY A 36 10.57 20.49 -17.38
CA GLY A 36 10.90 20.02 -18.72
C GLY A 36 10.63 18.55 -19.08
N PRO A 37 10.28 17.63 -18.19
CA PRO A 37 10.28 16.19 -18.49
C PRO A 37 9.00 15.59 -19.03
N LYS A 38 7.81 16.14 -18.78
CA LYS A 38 6.61 15.64 -19.52
C LYS A 38 6.85 15.58 -21.03
N THR A 39 7.67 16.50 -21.53
CA THR A 39 8.08 16.51 -22.95
C THR A 39 9.05 15.36 -23.26
N LEU A 40 9.95 14.98 -22.34
CA LEU A 40 10.88 13.87 -22.52
C LEU A 40 10.17 12.51 -22.41
N GLU A 41 9.22 12.36 -21.50
CA GLU A 41 8.44 11.13 -21.33
C GLU A 41 7.74 10.67 -22.61
N HIS A 42 7.30 11.61 -23.45
CA HIS A 42 6.69 11.27 -24.75
C HIS A 42 7.72 10.79 -25.78
N ILE A 43 8.97 11.21 -25.67
CA ILE A 43 10.03 10.94 -26.64
C ILE A 43 10.72 9.60 -26.38
N VAL A 44 11.01 9.29 -25.09
CA VAL A 44 11.75 8.09 -24.68
C VAL A 44 10.88 6.83 -24.72
N ASP A 45 11.52 5.67 -24.83
CA ASP A 45 10.83 4.38 -24.87
C ASP A 45 10.42 3.89 -23.49
N THR A 46 11.21 4.20 -22.46
CA THR A 46 10.96 3.82 -21.08
C THR A 46 11.14 5.01 -20.15
N VAL A 47 10.27 5.14 -19.15
CA VAL A 47 10.38 6.13 -18.06
C VAL A 47 10.36 5.39 -16.74
N LEU A 48 11.42 5.60 -15.98
CA LEU A 48 11.59 5.05 -14.64
C LEU A 48 11.60 6.17 -13.62
N TYR A 49 10.76 6.06 -12.60
CA TYR A 49 10.79 6.91 -11.43
C TYR A 49 11.53 6.21 -10.30
N PHE A 50 12.47 6.94 -9.71
CA PHE A 50 13.20 6.49 -8.54
C PHE A 50 12.69 7.29 -7.35
N GLU A 51 11.83 6.65 -6.55
CA GLU A 51 11.07 7.27 -5.47
C GLU A 51 11.67 6.88 -4.12
N GLY A 52 11.57 7.79 -3.14
CA GLY A 52 11.96 7.53 -1.76
C GLY A 52 12.08 8.83 -0.98
N GLU A 53 11.65 8.80 0.26
CA GLU A 53 11.81 9.91 1.18
C GLU A 53 13.23 9.88 1.76
N SER A 54 13.80 11.06 2.04
CA SER A 54 15.16 11.18 2.60
C SER A 54 15.29 10.56 4.00
N THR A 55 14.17 10.39 4.69
CA THR A 55 14.08 9.79 6.03
C THR A 55 14.01 8.28 6.01
N LEU A 56 13.77 7.65 4.84
CA LEU A 56 13.66 6.21 4.69
C LEU A 56 14.95 5.64 4.07
N ASP A 57 15.37 4.48 4.55
CA ASP A 57 16.56 3.77 4.09
C ASP A 57 16.32 2.96 2.80
N HIS A 58 15.13 3.01 2.25
CA HIS A 58 14.79 2.30 1.02
C HIS A 58 14.37 3.25 -0.12
N ARG A 59 14.47 2.72 -1.35
CA ARG A 59 14.09 3.40 -2.59
C ARG A 59 13.29 2.44 -3.45
N VAL A 60 12.27 2.97 -4.13
CA VAL A 60 11.43 2.22 -5.05
C VAL A 60 11.68 2.72 -6.47
N LEU A 61 12.04 1.82 -7.36
CA LEU A 61 12.14 2.07 -8.79
C LEU A 61 10.85 1.60 -9.46
N ARG A 62 10.14 2.51 -10.10
CA ARG A 62 8.85 2.25 -10.75
C ARG A 62 8.89 2.63 -12.22
N ALA A 63 8.44 1.74 -13.09
CA ALA A 63 8.20 2.08 -14.49
C ALA A 63 6.84 2.78 -14.63
N THR A 64 6.81 3.95 -15.27
CA THR A 64 5.55 4.67 -15.60
C THR A 64 5.25 4.61 -17.09
N LYS A 65 6.25 4.29 -17.90
CA LYS A 65 6.14 4.03 -19.33
C LYS A 65 7.16 2.95 -19.71
N ASN A 66 6.73 1.97 -20.49
CA ASN A 66 7.62 0.98 -21.08
C ASN A 66 7.01 0.49 -22.42
N ARG A 67 7.64 0.80 -23.53
CA ARG A 67 7.15 0.38 -24.84
C ARG A 67 7.37 -1.10 -25.13
N PHE A 68 8.30 -1.73 -24.45
CA PHE A 68 8.75 -3.10 -24.75
C PHE A 68 8.42 -4.11 -23.66
N GLY A 69 7.71 -3.67 -22.61
CA GLY A 69 7.36 -4.55 -21.49
C GLY A 69 6.30 -3.95 -20.57
N SER A 70 6.04 -4.65 -19.46
CA SER A 70 5.10 -4.20 -18.43
C SER A 70 5.61 -2.95 -17.71
N VAL A 71 4.70 -2.12 -17.26
CA VAL A 71 4.93 -1.02 -16.30
C VAL A 71 4.57 -1.44 -14.87
N ASP A 72 4.12 -2.67 -14.70
CA ASP A 72 3.54 -3.17 -13.45
C ASP A 72 4.56 -3.79 -12.50
N GLU A 73 5.85 -3.64 -12.79
CA GLU A 73 6.92 -4.17 -11.94
C GLU A 73 7.62 -3.04 -11.19
N ILE A 74 8.02 -3.35 -9.96
CA ILE A 74 8.82 -2.45 -9.14
C ILE A 74 10.13 -3.12 -8.73
N GLY A 75 11.19 -2.30 -8.62
CA GLY A 75 12.43 -2.67 -7.94
C GLY A 75 12.48 -1.96 -6.58
N VAL A 76 12.76 -2.70 -5.51
CA VAL A 76 12.98 -2.11 -4.19
C VAL A 76 14.44 -2.26 -3.82
N PHE A 77 15.03 -1.17 -3.33
CA PHE A 77 16.43 -1.09 -2.97
C PHE A 77 16.56 -0.52 -1.57
N ARG A 78 17.53 -1.02 -0.81
CA ARG A 78 17.94 -0.45 0.48
C ARG A 78 19.18 0.41 0.28
N MET A 79 19.21 1.56 0.92
CA MET A 79 20.39 2.41 0.98
C MET A 79 21.32 1.88 2.08
N THR A 80 22.55 1.59 1.72
CA THR A 80 23.61 1.14 2.64
C THR A 80 24.82 2.07 2.51
N GLU A 81 25.79 1.94 3.40
CA GLU A 81 27.06 2.69 3.28
C GLU A 81 27.79 2.41 1.95
N GLY A 82 27.63 1.21 1.40
CA GLY A 82 28.17 0.81 0.10
C GLY A 82 27.32 1.22 -1.11
N GLY A 83 26.18 1.90 -0.90
CA GLY A 83 25.25 2.31 -1.94
C GLY A 83 23.92 1.53 -1.92
N LEU A 84 23.27 1.42 -3.07
CA LEU A 84 21.99 0.76 -3.22
C LEU A 84 22.15 -0.77 -3.38
N VAL A 85 21.44 -1.51 -2.54
CA VAL A 85 21.36 -2.98 -2.60
C VAL A 85 19.92 -3.39 -2.90
N ALA A 86 19.73 -4.27 -3.87
CA ALA A 86 18.40 -4.79 -4.22
C ALA A 86 17.80 -5.57 -3.05
N VAL A 87 16.52 -5.37 -2.79
CA VAL A 87 15.74 -6.10 -1.79
C VAL A 87 14.96 -7.20 -2.49
N GLU A 88 15.29 -8.44 -2.19
CA GLU A 88 14.63 -9.61 -2.79
C GLU A 88 13.18 -9.73 -2.36
N ASN A 89 12.92 -9.44 -1.07
CA ASN A 89 11.58 -9.51 -0.48
C ASN A 89 11.16 -8.17 0.14
N PRO A 90 10.49 -7.30 -0.63
CA PRO A 90 10.04 -5.99 -0.13
C PRO A 90 9.09 -6.08 1.07
N SER A 91 8.30 -7.16 1.18
CA SER A 91 7.36 -7.34 2.30
C SER A 91 8.07 -7.33 3.66
N GLU A 92 9.32 -7.78 3.75
CA GLU A 92 10.10 -7.74 5.00
C GLU A 92 10.42 -6.31 5.46
N LEU A 93 10.52 -5.36 4.55
CA LEU A 93 10.77 -3.96 4.88
C LEU A 93 9.53 -3.22 5.39
N PHE A 94 8.35 -3.64 4.91
CA PHE A 94 7.08 -2.95 5.17
C PHE A 94 6.24 -3.63 6.26
N LEU A 95 6.71 -4.76 6.77
CA LEU A 95 6.24 -5.35 8.00
C LEU A 95 7.16 -4.85 9.12
N GLY A 96 6.60 -4.10 10.07
CA GLY A 96 7.32 -3.67 11.27
C GLY A 96 7.79 -4.84 12.13
N ASP A 97 8.49 -4.54 13.21
CA ASP A 97 8.86 -5.57 14.19
C ASP A 97 7.60 -6.15 14.83
N ARG A 98 7.20 -7.33 14.37
CA ARG A 98 5.96 -8.03 14.76
C ARG A 98 6.01 -8.60 16.17
N THR A 99 7.10 -8.42 16.90
CA THR A 99 7.18 -8.70 18.33
C THR A 99 6.41 -7.68 19.17
N ASN A 100 6.06 -6.54 18.58
CA ASN A 100 5.25 -5.52 19.24
C ASN A 100 3.79 -5.99 19.34
N THR A 101 3.33 -6.18 20.58
CA THR A 101 2.00 -6.67 20.92
C THR A 101 0.96 -5.56 21.12
N ALA A 102 1.18 -4.35 20.61
CA ALA A 102 0.26 -3.24 20.76
C ALA A 102 -1.02 -3.43 19.93
N SER A 103 -2.13 -2.91 20.42
CA SER A 103 -3.38 -2.79 19.65
C SER A 103 -3.21 -1.79 18.49
N GLY A 104 -4.05 -1.88 17.48
CA GLY A 104 -4.07 -0.92 16.36
C GLY A 104 -3.18 -1.28 15.17
N SER A 105 -2.56 -2.46 15.14
CA SER A 105 -1.77 -2.92 13.99
C SER A 105 -2.51 -4.00 13.20
N ALA A 106 -2.52 -3.88 11.86
CA ALA A 106 -3.09 -4.86 10.94
C ALA A 106 -2.21 -5.00 9.69
N VAL A 107 -2.19 -6.20 9.10
CA VAL A 107 -1.44 -6.48 7.86
C VAL A 107 -2.39 -6.63 6.69
N THR A 108 -2.01 -6.05 5.55
CA THR A 108 -2.67 -6.25 4.25
C THR A 108 -1.66 -6.60 3.17
N ALA A 109 -2.16 -7.12 2.05
CA ALA A 109 -1.37 -7.34 0.85
C ALA A 109 -1.83 -6.37 -0.24
N LEU A 110 -0.98 -5.42 -0.61
CA LEU A 110 -1.19 -4.45 -1.68
C LEU A 110 -0.58 -4.96 -2.99
N LEU A 111 -1.11 -4.48 -4.11
CA LEU A 111 -0.46 -4.67 -5.41
C LEU A 111 0.36 -3.44 -5.77
N GLU A 112 1.64 -3.64 -5.90
CA GLU A 112 2.54 -2.70 -6.53
C GLU A 112 2.79 -3.17 -7.97
N GLY A 113 1.99 -2.61 -8.89
CA GLY A 113 1.88 -3.17 -10.23
C GLY A 113 1.24 -4.56 -10.22
N THR A 114 1.97 -5.60 -10.59
CA THR A 114 1.53 -7.00 -10.52
C THR A 114 2.08 -7.75 -9.31
N ARG A 115 3.01 -7.16 -8.56
CA ARG A 115 3.66 -7.80 -7.41
C ARG A 115 2.87 -7.53 -6.13
N PRO A 116 2.38 -8.55 -5.44
CA PRO A 116 1.83 -8.37 -4.11
C PRO A 116 2.96 -8.06 -3.12
N VAL A 117 2.69 -7.11 -2.22
CA VAL A 117 3.60 -6.68 -1.15
C VAL A 117 2.80 -6.57 0.13
N LEU A 118 3.28 -7.21 1.20
CA LEU A 118 2.66 -7.05 2.51
C LEU A 118 3.08 -5.72 3.13
N VAL A 119 2.09 -5.07 3.74
CA VAL A 119 2.27 -3.78 4.40
C VAL A 119 1.53 -3.78 5.72
N GLU A 120 2.18 -3.27 6.75
CA GLU A 120 1.56 -3.03 8.04
C GLU A 120 0.85 -1.67 8.05
N ILE A 121 -0.35 -1.67 8.61
CA ILE A 121 -1.16 -0.48 8.84
C ILE A 121 -1.29 -0.30 10.34
N GLN A 122 -0.93 0.87 10.84
CA GLN A 122 -1.03 1.23 12.24
C GLN A 122 -2.10 2.32 12.41
N ALA A 123 -3.01 2.10 13.34
CA ALA A 123 -4.05 3.05 13.71
C ALA A 123 -4.00 3.34 15.22
N LEU A 124 -4.17 4.59 15.57
CA LEU A 124 -4.33 5.03 16.95
C LEU A 124 -5.62 5.86 17.05
N ALA A 125 -6.55 5.40 17.88
CA ALA A 125 -7.74 6.13 18.26
C ALA A 125 -7.63 6.49 19.75
N ALA A 126 -7.44 7.77 20.03
CA ALA A 126 -7.24 8.27 21.40
C ALA A 126 -8.33 9.29 21.74
N LYS A 127 -8.68 9.40 23.02
CA LYS A 127 -9.64 10.43 23.46
C LYS A 127 -9.14 11.82 23.04
N ALA A 128 -9.97 12.55 22.30
CA ALA A 128 -9.65 13.91 21.90
C ALA A 128 -9.47 14.81 23.13
N GLY A 129 -8.47 15.69 23.05
CA GLY A 129 -8.25 16.70 24.07
C GLY A 129 -9.30 17.81 24.00
N TYR A 130 -8.88 19.05 23.73
CA TYR A 130 -9.79 20.17 23.55
C TYR A 130 -10.00 20.47 22.06
N GLY A 131 -11.25 20.77 21.68
CA GLY A 131 -11.59 21.20 20.32
C GLY A 131 -12.14 20.10 19.43
N THR A 132 -12.00 20.28 18.11
CA THR A 132 -12.45 19.31 17.12
C THR A 132 -11.48 18.13 17.01
N PRO A 133 -11.97 16.88 17.06
CA PRO A 133 -11.13 15.72 16.94
C PRO A 133 -10.29 15.71 15.66
N GLN A 134 -9.02 15.37 15.78
CA GLN A 134 -8.07 15.32 14.67
C GLN A 134 -8.23 14.05 13.84
N ARG A 135 -7.97 14.16 12.53
CA ARG A 135 -7.95 13.06 11.58
C ARG A 135 -6.69 13.18 10.74
N VAL A 136 -5.68 12.38 11.08
CA VAL A 136 -4.36 12.41 10.40
C VAL A 136 -4.11 11.07 9.76
N ALA A 137 -3.77 11.07 8.47
CA ALA A 137 -3.41 9.87 7.73
C ALA A 137 -2.09 10.07 6.99
N THR A 138 -1.16 9.15 7.18
CA THR A 138 0.10 9.05 6.44
C THR A 138 0.06 7.80 5.57
N GLY A 139 0.29 7.97 4.28
CA GLY A 139 0.24 6.87 3.31
C GLY A 139 -1.18 6.40 2.91
N TYR A 140 -2.23 7.04 3.41
CA TYR A 140 -3.64 6.75 3.10
C TYR A 140 -4.41 8.03 2.80
N ASP A 141 -5.37 7.99 1.90
CA ASP A 141 -6.17 9.16 1.53
C ASP A 141 -7.09 9.59 2.68
N GLY A 142 -7.00 10.86 3.10
CA GLY A 142 -7.76 11.39 4.23
C GLY A 142 -9.27 11.41 3.99
N ARG A 143 -9.74 11.57 2.73
CA ARG A 143 -11.19 11.53 2.40
C ARG A 143 -11.69 10.09 2.51
N ARG A 144 -10.88 9.12 2.09
CA ARG A 144 -11.22 7.70 2.25
C ARG A 144 -11.25 7.30 3.72
N LEU A 145 -10.32 7.78 4.53
CA LEU A 145 -10.36 7.59 5.99
C LEU A 145 -11.66 8.13 6.58
N ALA A 146 -12.07 9.34 6.22
CA ALA A 146 -13.32 9.95 6.71
C ALA A 146 -14.55 9.12 6.34
N LEU A 147 -14.61 8.59 5.10
CA LEU A 147 -15.69 7.69 4.67
C LEU A 147 -15.70 6.40 5.49
N LEU A 148 -14.53 5.81 5.70
CA LEU A 148 -14.40 4.55 6.45
C LEU A 148 -14.82 4.74 7.92
N LEU A 149 -14.41 5.83 8.57
CA LEU A 149 -14.85 6.16 9.93
C LEU A 149 -16.37 6.29 10.03
N ALA A 150 -17.02 6.94 9.06
CA ALA A 150 -18.50 7.04 9.01
C ALA A 150 -19.18 5.67 8.81
N VAL A 151 -18.59 4.79 8.00
CA VAL A 151 -19.07 3.42 7.82
C VAL A 151 -18.96 2.63 9.13
N LEU A 152 -17.82 2.69 9.78
CA LEU A 152 -17.56 1.96 11.03
C LEU A 152 -18.48 2.44 12.16
N ASP A 153 -18.71 3.75 12.26
CA ASP A 153 -19.66 4.30 13.22
C ASP A 153 -21.08 3.79 12.94
N LYS A 154 -21.58 3.97 11.72
CA LYS A 154 -22.97 3.63 11.36
C LYS A 154 -23.25 2.12 11.27
N ARG A 155 -22.29 1.32 10.82
CA ARG A 155 -22.49 -0.11 10.48
C ARG A 155 -21.89 -1.08 11.48
N ALA A 156 -20.87 -0.67 12.20
CA ALA A 156 -20.21 -1.50 13.22
C ALA A 156 -20.37 -0.97 14.65
N GLY A 157 -20.92 0.22 14.83
CA GLY A 157 -21.15 0.81 16.15
C GLY A 157 -19.89 1.37 16.82
N LEU A 158 -18.83 1.62 16.05
CA LEU A 158 -17.58 2.24 16.54
C LEU A 158 -17.71 3.76 16.50
N ASN A 159 -17.83 4.39 17.66
CA ASN A 159 -17.99 5.84 17.75
C ASN A 159 -16.65 6.55 17.78
N PHE A 160 -16.36 7.33 16.74
CA PHE A 160 -15.15 8.15 16.60
C PHE A 160 -15.37 9.64 16.88
N SER A 161 -16.58 10.06 17.29
CA SER A 161 -16.93 11.49 17.41
C SER A 161 -16.12 12.25 18.46
N GLN A 162 -15.60 11.54 19.47
CA GLN A 162 -14.79 12.08 20.56
C GLN A 162 -13.33 11.59 20.54
N LEU A 163 -12.91 10.96 19.44
CA LEU A 163 -11.59 10.36 19.33
C LEU A 163 -10.75 11.08 18.29
N ASP A 164 -9.52 11.44 18.61
CA ASP A 164 -8.48 11.70 17.63
C ASP A 164 -8.11 10.39 16.93
N VAL A 165 -7.94 10.44 15.61
CA VAL A 165 -7.57 9.27 14.82
C VAL A 165 -6.31 9.56 14.03
N PHE A 166 -5.31 8.72 14.24
CA PHE A 166 -4.05 8.72 13.51
C PHE A 166 -3.91 7.40 12.76
N LEU A 167 -3.57 7.47 11.49
CA LEU A 167 -3.33 6.31 10.64
C LEU A 167 -1.97 6.45 9.97
N ASN A 168 -1.19 5.38 10.00
CA ASN A 168 0.11 5.32 9.35
C ASN A 168 0.26 4.02 8.56
N VAL A 169 0.68 4.14 7.31
CA VAL A 169 1.11 3.01 6.49
C VAL A 169 2.63 2.87 6.66
N VAL A 170 3.07 1.75 7.21
CA VAL A 170 4.48 1.54 7.57
C VAL A 170 5.36 1.53 6.33
N GLY A 171 6.60 2.01 6.48
CA GLY A 171 7.60 2.03 5.42
C GLY A 171 7.37 3.10 4.35
N GLY A 172 6.54 4.14 4.61
CA GLY A 172 6.29 5.22 3.66
C GLY A 172 5.53 4.80 2.41
N MET A 173 4.93 3.60 2.42
CA MET A 173 4.11 3.12 1.32
C MET A 173 2.81 3.92 1.22
N ARG A 174 2.28 4.02 0.00
CA ARG A 174 0.98 4.64 -0.25
C ARG A 174 -0.06 3.59 -0.60
N LEU A 175 -1.09 3.52 0.22
CA LEU A 175 -2.25 2.67 0.01
C LEU A 175 -3.20 3.37 -0.97
N GLN A 176 -3.01 3.13 -2.26
CA GLN A 176 -3.79 3.77 -3.34
C GLN A 176 -4.99 2.91 -3.79
N GLU A 177 -4.96 1.62 -3.49
CA GLU A 177 -6.02 0.69 -3.87
C GLU A 177 -6.97 0.37 -2.70
N PRO A 178 -8.24 0.06 -2.98
CA PRO A 178 -9.22 -0.23 -1.92
C PRO A 178 -8.98 -1.55 -1.17
N ALA A 179 -8.09 -2.41 -1.64
CA ALA A 179 -7.82 -3.71 -1.03
C ALA A 179 -7.36 -3.64 0.44
N GLY A 180 -6.77 -2.52 0.85
CA GLY A 180 -6.32 -2.29 2.22
C GLY A 180 -7.38 -1.75 3.18
N ASP A 181 -8.59 -1.41 2.72
CA ASP A 181 -9.63 -0.84 3.59
C ASP A 181 -9.98 -1.76 4.76
N LEU A 182 -10.03 -3.07 4.50
CA LEU A 182 -10.36 -4.03 5.53
C LEU A 182 -9.31 -4.05 6.66
N ALA A 183 -8.03 -3.89 6.31
CA ALA A 183 -6.96 -3.77 7.30
C ALA A 183 -7.02 -2.44 8.06
N VAL A 184 -7.33 -1.33 7.37
CA VAL A 184 -7.57 -0.04 8.04
C VAL A 184 -8.73 -0.15 9.02
N ALA A 185 -9.85 -0.77 8.62
CA ALA A 185 -11.00 -1.00 9.49
C ALA A 185 -10.65 -1.88 10.70
N ALA A 186 -9.88 -2.96 10.47
CA ALA A 186 -9.43 -3.86 11.53
C ALA A 186 -8.48 -3.17 12.52
N ALA A 187 -7.51 -2.39 12.02
CA ALA A 187 -6.57 -1.63 12.85
C ALA A 187 -7.30 -0.57 13.71
N LEU A 188 -8.24 0.16 13.11
CA LEU A 188 -9.08 1.13 13.83
C LEU A 188 -9.91 0.47 14.93
N ALA A 189 -10.57 -0.65 14.63
CA ALA A 189 -11.35 -1.40 15.61
C ALA A 189 -10.47 -1.95 16.74
N SER A 190 -9.31 -2.50 16.39
CA SER A 190 -8.30 -2.97 17.34
C SER A 190 -7.88 -1.87 18.31
N SER A 191 -7.61 -0.67 17.81
CA SER A 191 -7.24 0.48 18.64
C SER A 191 -8.39 0.97 19.52
N VAL A 192 -9.63 1.02 19.01
CA VAL A 192 -10.81 1.45 19.79
C VAL A 192 -11.15 0.46 20.89
N TYR A 193 -11.06 -0.86 20.63
CA TYR A 193 -11.31 -1.92 21.61
C TYR A 193 -10.12 -2.18 22.54
N ASP A 194 -8.96 -1.59 22.25
CA ASP A 194 -7.68 -1.86 22.88
C ASP A 194 -7.37 -3.37 22.95
N ARG A 195 -7.65 -4.06 21.83
CA ARG A 195 -7.45 -5.52 21.67
C ARG A 195 -6.60 -5.80 20.44
N GLN A 196 -5.62 -6.67 20.60
CA GLN A 196 -4.73 -7.08 19.53
C GLN A 196 -5.46 -7.91 18.48
N LEU A 197 -5.05 -7.74 17.22
CA LEU A 197 -5.42 -8.64 16.14
C LEU A 197 -4.51 -9.89 16.15
N PRO A 198 -4.97 -11.02 15.59
CA PRO A 198 -4.10 -12.18 15.44
C PRO A 198 -2.85 -11.80 14.62
N HIS A 199 -1.68 -12.07 15.19
CA HIS A 199 -0.39 -11.66 14.63
C HIS A 199 -0.07 -12.32 13.29
N ASP A 200 -0.67 -13.46 13.02
CA ASP A 200 -0.52 -14.27 11.80
C ASP A 200 -1.70 -14.10 10.82
N ALA A 201 -2.48 -13.01 10.99
CA ALA A 201 -3.62 -12.72 10.13
C ALA A 201 -3.36 -11.55 9.18
N ALA A 202 -3.83 -11.69 7.93
CA ALA A 202 -3.92 -10.62 6.95
C ALA A 202 -5.38 -10.24 6.69
N PHE A 203 -5.62 -8.96 6.36
CA PHE A 203 -6.96 -8.41 6.11
C PHE A 203 -6.99 -7.76 4.72
N ILE A 204 -7.73 -8.34 3.78
CA ILE A 204 -7.67 -7.97 2.36
C ILE A 204 -9.09 -7.83 1.81
N GLY A 205 -9.48 -6.60 1.49
CA GLY A 205 -10.83 -6.35 0.94
C GLY A 205 -11.16 -4.86 0.88
N GLU A 206 -12.05 -4.50 -0.03
CA GLU A 206 -12.64 -3.17 -0.09
C GLU A 206 -13.86 -3.10 0.86
N VAL A 207 -14.00 -1.98 1.55
CA VAL A 207 -15.17 -1.71 2.41
C VAL A 207 -16.12 -0.74 1.70
N GLY A 208 -17.34 -1.19 1.42
CA GLY A 208 -18.39 -0.37 0.83
C GLY A 208 -19.13 0.47 1.88
N LEU A 209 -19.90 1.47 1.43
CA LEU A 209 -20.65 2.39 2.30
C LEU A 209 -21.75 1.71 3.11
N GLY A 210 -22.22 0.55 2.68
CA GLY A 210 -23.14 -0.30 3.44
C GLY A 210 -22.48 -1.11 4.54
N GLY A 211 -21.15 -1.08 4.65
CA GLY A 211 -20.36 -1.93 5.54
C GLY A 211 -20.08 -3.31 4.96
N GLU A 212 -20.47 -3.55 3.71
CA GLU A 212 -20.19 -4.79 2.99
C GLU A 212 -18.72 -4.87 2.59
N ILE A 213 -18.17 -6.08 2.58
CA ILE A 213 -16.81 -6.35 2.13
C ILE A 213 -16.85 -6.86 0.69
N ARG A 214 -16.17 -6.16 -0.19
CA ARG A 214 -16.12 -6.45 -1.62
C ARG A 214 -14.82 -7.17 -1.99
N PRO A 215 -14.89 -8.13 -2.94
CA PRO A 215 -13.73 -8.81 -3.44
C PRO A 215 -12.81 -7.85 -4.19
N VAL A 216 -11.52 -8.13 -4.12
CA VAL A 216 -10.47 -7.37 -4.80
C VAL A 216 -9.76 -8.22 -5.85
N SER A 217 -9.07 -7.58 -6.77
CA SER A 217 -8.33 -8.27 -7.82
C SER A 217 -7.18 -9.10 -7.25
N GLN A 218 -6.84 -10.19 -7.95
CA GLN A 218 -5.68 -11.04 -7.67
C GLN A 218 -5.60 -11.58 -6.23
N THR A 219 -6.73 -11.88 -5.61
CA THR A 219 -6.81 -12.39 -4.22
C THR A 219 -5.89 -13.59 -4.00
N GLU A 220 -5.83 -14.56 -4.93
CA GLU A 220 -4.96 -15.74 -4.79
C GLU A 220 -3.48 -15.37 -4.69
N ARG A 221 -3.01 -14.40 -5.49
CA ARG A 221 -1.62 -13.92 -5.42
C ARG A 221 -1.30 -13.21 -4.11
N ARG A 222 -2.24 -12.40 -3.62
CA ARG A 222 -2.11 -11.72 -2.32
C ARG A 222 -2.03 -12.71 -1.17
N LEU A 223 -2.86 -13.74 -1.21
CA LEU A 223 -2.83 -14.83 -0.21
C LEU A 223 -1.52 -15.63 -0.29
N ALA A 224 -1.04 -15.94 -1.49
CA ALA A 224 0.22 -16.65 -1.66
C ALA A 224 1.42 -15.85 -1.10
N GLU A 225 1.44 -14.52 -1.29
CA GLU A 225 2.46 -13.67 -0.68
C GLU A 225 2.31 -13.61 0.85
N ALA A 226 1.08 -13.49 1.35
CA ALA A 226 0.81 -13.53 2.79
C ALA A 226 1.31 -14.84 3.42
N ALA A 227 1.06 -15.98 2.78
CA ALA A 227 1.56 -17.27 3.24
C ALA A 227 3.09 -17.35 3.29
N LYS A 228 3.79 -16.84 2.26
CA LYS A 228 5.26 -16.76 2.24
C LYS A 228 5.83 -15.96 3.41
N MET A 229 5.09 -14.94 3.86
CA MET A 229 5.45 -14.08 4.98
C MET A 229 4.97 -14.61 6.34
N GLY A 230 4.53 -15.87 6.38
CA GLY A 230 4.15 -16.56 7.63
C GLY A 230 2.75 -16.23 8.14
N MET A 231 1.88 -15.63 7.30
CA MET A 231 0.47 -15.50 7.65
C MET A 231 -0.20 -16.86 7.50
N THR A 232 -0.94 -17.28 8.50
CA THR A 232 -1.70 -18.55 8.49
C THR A 232 -3.17 -18.33 8.20
N THR A 233 -3.67 -17.13 8.41
CA THR A 233 -5.07 -16.75 8.20
C THR A 233 -5.16 -15.46 7.38
N ALA A 234 -6.14 -15.39 6.48
CA ALA A 234 -6.49 -14.14 5.80
C ALA A 234 -8.00 -13.93 5.78
N TYR A 235 -8.44 -12.78 6.26
CA TYR A 235 -9.83 -12.35 6.15
C TYR A 235 -10.02 -11.66 4.82
N VAL A 236 -10.95 -12.16 4.02
CA VAL A 236 -11.25 -11.66 2.67
C VAL A 236 -12.75 -11.55 2.46
N ALA A 237 -13.20 -10.85 1.42
CA ALA A 237 -14.61 -10.89 1.04
C ALA A 237 -15.09 -12.34 0.83
N GLU A 238 -16.27 -12.71 1.33
CA GLU A 238 -16.82 -14.06 1.16
C GLU A 238 -16.85 -14.52 -0.30
N ARG A 239 -17.26 -13.62 -1.22
CA ARG A 239 -17.27 -13.89 -2.67
C ARG A 239 -15.87 -13.92 -3.31
N GLY A 240 -14.85 -13.49 -2.58
CA GLY A 240 -13.44 -13.48 -3.01
C GLY A 240 -12.63 -14.67 -2.51
N VAL A 241 -13.22 -15.58 -1.73
CA VAL A 241 -12.53 -16.78 -1.24
C VAL A 241 -12.19 -17.70 -2.42
N PRO A 242 -10.91 -18.04 -2.63
CA PRO A 242 -10.49 -18.91 -3.73
C PRO A 242 -11.11 -20.31 -3.61
N LYS A 243 -11.73 -20.80 -4.69
CA LYS A 243 -12.39 -22.12 -4.70
C LYS A 243 -11.44 -23.30 -4.43
N ARG A 244 -10.17 -23.19 -4.86
CA ARG A 244 -9.15 -24.25 -4.68
C ARG A 244 -8.32 -24.06 -3.41
N GLY A 245 -8.59 -22.99 -2.63
CA GLY A 245 -7.74 -22.60 -1.53
C GLY A 245 -6.36 -22.12 -2.00
N VAL A 246 -5.56 -21.65 -1.06
CA VAL A 246 -4.14 -21.30 -1.27
C VAL A 246 -3.35 -22.07 -0.22
N ARG A 247 -2.21 -22.61 -0.62
CA ARG A 247 -1.38 -23.43 0.26
C ARG A 247 -0.87 -22.59 1.46
N ASP A 248 -0.81 -23.20 2.61
CA ASP A 248 -0.23 -22.68 3.85
C ASP A 248 -0.94 -21.44 4.44
N ILE A 249 -2.14 -21.09 3.92
CA ILE A 249 -2.96 -20.00 4.46
C ILE A 249 -4.46 -20.32 4.34
N ARG A 250 -5.20 -20.09 5.41
CA ARG A 250 -6.66 -20.25 5.45
C ARG A 250 -7.34 -18.93 5.09
N ALA A 251 -8.05 -18.88 3.97
CA ALA A 251 -8.91 -17.76 3.61
C ALA A 251 -10.25 -17.86 4.37
N VAL A 252 -10.56 -16.84 5.18
CA VAL A 252 -11.80 -16.71 5.93
C VAL A 252 -12.67 -15.67 5.24
N GLY A 253 -13.79 -16.10 4.64
CA GLY A 253 -14.74 -15.22 3.99
C GLY A 253 -15.54 -14.42 5.02
N VAL A 254 -15.66 -13.11 4.82
CA VAL A 254 -16.49 -12.20 5.63
C VAL A 254 -17.35 -11.34 4.71
N ARG A 255 -18.58 -11.06 5.10
CA ARG A 255 -19.56 -10.30 4.32
C ARG A 255 -19.60 -8.83 4.71
N THR A 256 -19.40 -8.54 5.99
CA THR A 256 -19.51 -7.19 6.53
C THR A 256 -18.40 -6.90 7.56
N VAL A 257 -18.14 -5.61 7.79
CA VAL A 257 -17.20 -5.18 8.85
C VAL A 257 -17.64 -5.64 10.23
N ARG A 258 -18.95 -5.69 10.49
CA ARG A 258 -19.50 -6.20 11.76
C ARG A 258 -19.16 -7.69 11.94
N GLU A 259 -19.41 -8.51 10.93
CA GLU A 259 -19.07 -9.94 10.97
C GLU A 259 -17.55 -10.16 11.17
N LEU A 260 -16.70 -9.34 10.53
CA LEU A 260 -15.26 -9.39 10.77
C LEU A 260 -14.96 -9.17 12.25
N PHE A 261 -15.53 -8.11 12.86
CA PHE A 261 -15.23 -7.78 14.25
C PHE A 261 -15.77 -8.83 15.24
N GLU A 262 -16.93 -9.41 14.97
CA GLU A 262 -17.45 -10.54 15.74
C GLU A 262 -16.50 -11.75 15.68
N ARG A 263 -15.94 -12.05 14.52
CA ARG A 263 -15.01 -13.17 14.35
C ARG A 263 -13.63 -12.94 14.99
N VAL A 264 -13.17 -11.69 14.98
CA VAL A 264 -11.82 -11.35 15.48
C VAL A 264 -11.82 -11.01 16.97
N PHE A 265 -12.88 -10.35 17.45
CA PHE A 265 -12.97 -9.84 18.82
C PHE A 265 -14.08 -10.49 19.66
N GLY A 266 -14.97 -11.27 19.04
CA GLY A 266 -16.16 -11.85 19.70
C GLY A 266 -15.91 -13.08 20.57
N GLY A 267 -14.63 -13.47 20.82
CA GLY A 267 -14.23 -14.56 21.69
C GLY A 267 -13.91 -14.11 23.11
#